data_8037746cbf3225fd062d6d3d1814722e
#
_entry.id   8037746cbf3225fd062d6d3d1814722e
#
_cell.length_a   1.000
_cell.length_b   1.000
_cell.length_c   1.000
_cell.angle_alpha   90.00
_cell.angle_beta   90.00
_cell.angle_gamma   90.00
#
_symmetry.space_group_name_H-M   'P 1'
#
loop_
_entity.id
_entity.type
_entity.pdbx_description
1 polymer ?
#
loop_
_entity_poly.entity_id
_entity_poly.type
_entity_poly.pdbx_seq_one_letter_code
_entity_poly.pdbx_strand_id
1 'polypeptide(L)'
;MQLIQGLNHSTGKTVGLLIEIKSPAWHHQQGRDLSQKVLEVLDDLSVNDNNCPIILESFDAPEVKRLRNELKTRFPLLQLLENNSWQESEETDYEFLLTKEGLQTLTEHVQGIAVWTGHVLEGRYLSGMPQLSSLVKDAHELGLKVYTYTLQADALPMYVQSFEEMLHIFYYEADVDGIFTDFPDRANTYLRTLEYRQLP
;
A
#
# COMPACT_ATOMS: atom_id res chain seq x y z
N MET A 1 -11.57 -15.00 2.37
CA MET A 1 -12.86 -14.31 2.61
C MET A 1 -13.61 -14.87 3.82
N GLN A 2 -14.11 -16.12 3.81
CA GLN A 2 -14.87 -16.71 4.93
C GLN A 2 -14.15 -16.62 6.29
N LEU A 3 -12.84 -16.84 6.33
CA LEU A 3 -12.03 -16.70 7.54
C LEU A 3 -12.10 -15.28 8.10
N ILE A 4 -11.92 -14.26 7.25
CA ILE A 4 -11.95 -12.84 7.68
C ILE A 4 -13.36 -12.45 8.13
N GLN A 5 -14.40 -12.88 7.42
CA GLN A 5 -15.78 -12.65 7.84
C GLN A 5 -16.08 -13.30 9.20
N GLY A 6 -15.61 -14.54 9.41
CA GLY A 6 -15.71 -15.23 10.70
C GLY A 6 -14.94 -14.51 11.82
N LEU A 7 -13.74 -14.02 11.53
CA LEU A 7 -12.95 -13.22 12.45
C LEU A 7 -13.66 -11.91 12.82
N ASN A 8 -14.17 -11.18 11.84
CA ASN A 8 -14.91 -9.95 12.05
C ASN A 8 -16.16 -10.18 12.91
N HIS A 9 -16.92 -11.24 12.59
CA HIS A 9 -18.10 -11.60 13.38
C HIS A 9 -17.76 -11.95 14.85
N SER A 10 -16.70 -12.72 15.07
CA SER A 10 -16.33 -13.20 16.41
C SER A 10 -15.66 -12.12 17.27
N THR A 11 -14.98 -11.14 16.67
CA THR A 11 -14.22 -10.10 17.37
C THR A 11 -14.92 -8.75 17.43
N GLY A 12 -15.99 -8.56 16.65
CA GLY A 12 -16.64 -7.25 16.46
C GLY A 12 -15.77 -6.22 15.72
N LYS A 13 -14.70 -6.67 15.05
CA LYS A 13 -13.81 -5.81 14.28
C LYS A 13 -14.18 -5.81 12.80
N THR A 14 -13.72 -4.82 12.08
CA THR A 14 -13.84 -4.72 10.61
C THR A 14 -12.45 -4.81 9.99
N VAL A 15 -11.94 -6.03 9.86
CA VAL A 15 -10.68 -6.32 9.17
C VAL A 15 -10.99 -6.49 7.69
N GLY A 16 -10.24 -5.81 6.83
CA GLY A 16 -10.37 -5.89 5.38
C GLY A 16 -9.39 -6.87 4.74
N LEU A 17 -9.41 -6.89 3.42
CA LEU A 17 -8.46 -7.61 2.58
C LEU A 17 -7.78 -6.63 1.63
N LEU A 18 -6.47 -6.70 1.59
CA LEU A 18 -5.64 -6.07 0.57
C LEU A 18 -5.15 -7.19 -0.35
N ILE A 19 -5.53 -7.14 -1.62
CA ILE A 19 -5.31 -8.23 -2.57
C ILE A 19 -4.39 -7.75 -3.67
N GLU A 20 -3.19 -8.31 -3.71
CA GLU A 20 -2.22 -8.05 -4.76
C GLU A 20 -2.47 -8.97 -5.96
N ILE A 21 -2.59 -8.35 -7.15
CA ILE A 21 -2.61 -9.04 -8.44
C ILE A 21 -1.19 -9.11 -8.97
N LYS A 22 -0.55 -10.26 -8.75
CA LYS A 22 0.85 -10.48 -9.11
C LYS A 22 1.01 -10.85 -10.58
N SER A 23 2.00 -10.22 -11.23
CA SER A 23 2.46 -10.55 -12.58
C SER A 23 1.32 -10.75 -13.58
N PRO A 24 0.34 -9.82 -13.71
CA PRO A 24 -0.82 -9.99 -14.57
C PRO A 24 -0.41 -10.16 -16.04
N ALA A 25 0.59 -9.44 -16.52
CA ALA A 25 1.13 -9.56 -17.88
C ALA A 25 1.59 -10.98 -18.19
N TRP A 26 2.30 -11.65 -17.27
CA TRP A 26 2.70 -13.04 -17.45
C TRP A 26 1.48 -13.98 -17.56
N HIS A 27 0.45 -13.78 -16.74
CA HIS A 27 -0.78 -14.56 -16.80
C HIS A 27 -1.50 -14.39 -18.13
N HIS A 28 -1.56 -13.15 -18.65
CA HIS A 28 -2.12 -12.87 -19.99
C HIS A 28 -1.35 -13.61 -21.10
N GLN A 29 -0.03 -13.63 -21.05
CA GLN A 29 0.80 -14.38 -21.99
C GLN A 29 0.51 -15.90 -21.98
N GLN A 30 0.05 -16.42 -20.81
CA GLN A 30 -0.38 -17.81 -20.67
C GLN A 30 -1.87 -18.02 -21.04
N GLY A 31 -2.53 -17.02 -21.63
CA GLY A 31 -3.94 -17.07 -22.00
C GLY A 31 -4.90 -17.06 -20.80
N ARG A 32 -4.48 -16.50 -19.68
CA ARG A 32 -5.27 -16.41 -18.44
C ARG A 32 -5.43 -14.97 -18.01
N ASP A 33 -6.66 -14.55 -17.77
CA ASP A 33 -6.97 -13.23 -17.19
C ASP A 33 -7.13 -13.34 -15.67
N LEU A 34 -6.03 -13.06 -14.95
CA LEU A 34 -6.01 -13.15 -13.49
C LEU A 34 -6.94 -12.11 -12.87
N SER A 35 -6.90 -10.87 -13.34
CA SER A 35 -7.68 -9.76 -12.80
C SER A 35 -9.17 -9.99 -12.96
N GLN A 36 -9.61 -10.40 -14.16
CA GLN A 36 -11.01 -10.75 -14.37
C GLN A 36 -11.43 -11.89 -13.43
N LYS A 37 -10.58 -12.91 -13.28
CA LYS A 37 -10.89 -14.03 -12.39
C LYS A 37 -11.00 -13.64 -10.92
N VAL A 38 -10.15 -12.73 -10.45
CA VAL A 38 -10.25 -12.16 -9.09
C VAL A 38 -11.57 -11.43 -8.92
N LEU A 39 -11.96 -10.57 -9.87
CA LEU A 39 -13.23 -9.84 -9.79
C LEU A 39 -14.45 -10.78 -9.81
N GLU A 40 -14.47 -11.81 -10.67
CA GLU A 40 -15.52 -12.83 -10.69
C GLU A 40 -15.68 -13.52 -9.31
N VAL A 41 -14.56 -13.92 -8.69
CA VAL A 41 -14.58 -14.56 -7.37
C VAL A 41 -15.09 -13.61 -6.29
N LEU A 42 -14.73 -12.32 -6.37
CA LEU A 42 -15.21 -11.33 -5.39
C LEU A 42 -16.71 -11.05 -5.56
N ASP A 43 -17.21 -11.02 -6.79
CA ASP A 43 -18.64 -10.85 -7.08
C ASP A 43 -19.47 -12.08 -6.66
N ASP A 44 -18.98 -13.29 -6.98
CA ASP A 44 -19.62 -14.57 -6.57
C ASP A 44 -19.76 -14.70 -5.04
N LEU A 45 -18.79 -14.15 -4.30
CA LEU A 45 -18.82 -14.16 -2.84
C LEU A 45 -19.77 -13.10 -2.26
N SER A 46 -20.46 -12.33 -3.11
CA SER A 46 -21.38 -11.26 -2.71
C SER A 46 -20.78 -10.36 -1.64
N VAL A 47 -19.54 -9.91 -1.91
CA VAL A 47 -18.78 -9.13 -0.93
C VAL A 47 -19.52 -7.83 -0.63
N ASN A 48 -20.03 -7.74 0.57
CA ASN A 48 -20.60 -6.50 1.08
C ASN A 48 -19.45 -5.67 1.68
N ASP A 49 -19.11 -4.57 1.04
CA ASP A 49 -18.00 -3.67 1.39
C ASP A 49 -18.04 -3.24 2.87
N ASN A 50 -19.23 -3.18 3.47
CA ASN A 50 -19.39 -2.79 4.86
C ASN A 50 -18.88 -3.82 5.88
N ASN A 51 -18.83 -5.11 5.51
CA ASN A 51 -18.44 -6.20 6.42
C ASN A 51 -17.01 -6.69 6.22
N CYS A 52 -16.39 -6.37 5.09
CA CYS A 52 -15.02 -6.75 4.75
C CYS A 52 -14.50 -5.79 3.68
N PRO A 53 -13.91 -4.66 4.04
CA PRO A 53 -13.31 -3.74 3.08
C PRO A 53 -12.29 -4.46 2.21
N ILE A 54 -12.32 -4.19 0.90
CA ILE A 54 -11.37 -4.76 -0.05
C ILE A 54 -10.66 -3.63 -0.77
N ILE A 55 -9.36 -3.78 -0.90
CA ILE A 55 -8.50 -2.96 -1.75
C ILE A 55 -7.76 -3.92 -2.68
N LEU A 56 -7.66 -3.56 -3.95
CA LEU A 56 -6.84 -4.29 -4.92
C LEU A 56 -5.57 -3.48 -5.20
N GLU A 57 -4.48 -4.19 -5.45
CA GLU A 57 -3.22 -3.55 -5.79
C GLU A 57 -2.43 -4.36 -6.82
N SER A 58 -1.56 -3.70 -7.55
CA SER A 58 -0.61 -4.33 -8.46
C SER A 58 0.59 -3.41 -8.72
N PHE A 59 1.73 -4.02 -9.05
CA PHE A 59 2.90 -3.32 -9.58
C PHE A 59 2.70 -2.89 -11.04
N ASP A 60 1.85 -3.58 -11.78
CA ASP A 60 1.61 -3.38 -13.21
C ASP A 60 0.66 -2.19 -13.45
N ALA A 61 1.20 -1.03 -13.83
CA ALA A 61 0.40 0.18 -14.04
C ALA A 61 -0.59 0.07 -15.22
N PRO A 62 -0.25 -0.55 -16.36
CA PRO A 62 -1.22 -0.88 -17.40
C PRO A 62 -2.41 -1.68 -16.86
N GLU A 63 -2.16 -2.69 -16.02
CA GLU A 63 -3.23 -3.51 -15.47
C GLU A 63 -4.08 -2.75 -14.43
N VAL A 64 -3.48 -1.93 -13.59
CA VAL A 64 -4.22 -1.05 -12.66
C VAL A 64 -5.16 -0.12 -13.43
N LYS A 65 -4.67 0.46 -14.53
CA LYS A 65 -5.49 1.28 -15.44
C LYS A 65 -6.61 0.46 -16.10
N ARG A 66 -6.31 -0.77 -16.53
CA ARG A 66 -7.29 -1.71 -17.12
C ARG A 66 -8.38 -2.08 -16.11
N LEU A 67 -8.02 -2.40 -14.86
CA LEU A 67 -8.96 -2.67 -13.76
C LEU A 67 -9.97 -1.54 -13.60
N ARG A 68 -9.54 -0.28 -13.66
CA ARG A 68 -10.41 0.87 -13.53
C ARG A 68 -11.23 1.14 -14.79
N ASN A 69 -10.58 1.18 -15.95
CA ASN A 69 -11.18 1.73 -17.18
C ASN A 69 -11.93 0.70 -18.02
N GLU A 70 -11.50 -0.56 -18.03
CA GLU A 70 -12.10 -1.63 -18.83
C GLU A 70 -12.94 -2.56 -17.96
N LEU A 71 -12.36 -3.12 -16.91
CA LEU A 71 -13.05 -4.02 -16.00
C LEU A 71 -14.00 -3.31 -15.02
N LYS A 72 -13.94 -1.96 -14.96
CA LYS A 72 -14.84 -1.10 -14.19
C LYS A 72 -14.97 -1.52 -12.73
N THR A 73 -13.87 -1.96 -12.11
CA THR A 73 -13.92 -2.39 -10.72
C THR A 73 -14.40 -1.26 -9.79
N ARG A 74 -15.28 -1.63 -8.85
CA ARG A 74 -15.75 -0.71 -7.80
C ARG A 74 -14.78 -0.62 -6.62
N PHE A 75 -13.88 -1.60 -6.49
CA PHE A 75 -12.94 -1.64 -5.37
C PHE A 75 -11.92 -0.52 -5.47
N PRO A 76 -11.50 0.07 -4.33
CA PRO A 76 -10.33 0.94 -4.30
C PRO A 76 -9.12 0.24 -4.88
N LEU A 77 -8.30 1.00 -5.60
CA LEU A 77 -7.05 0.52 -6.20
C LEU A 77 -5.87 1.26 -5.59
N LEU A 78 -4.77 0.54 -5.36
CA LEU A 78 -3.46 1.10 -5.11
C LEU A 78 -2.50 0.74 -6.25
N GLN A 79 -1.67 1.70 -6.64
CA GLN A 79 -0.50 1.43 -7.48
C GLN A 79 0.69 1.12 -6.58
N LEU A 80 1.25 -0.07 -6.72
CA LEU A 80 2.51 -0.43 -6.07
C LEU A 80 3.68 0.17 -6.86
N LEU A 81 4.61 0.84 -6.17
CA LEU A 81 5.76 1.50 -6.78
C LEU A 81 7.07 0.98 -6.16
N GLU A 82 8.00 0.63 -7.02
CA GLU A 82 9.31 0.07 -6.67
C GLU A 82 10.46 0.75 -7.43
N ASN A 83 11.60 0.11 -7.53
CA ASN A 83 12.70 0.53 -8.40
C ASN A 83 12.60 -0.18 -9.76
N ASN A 84 12.80 0.51 -10.86
CA ASN A 84 12.80 -0.08 -12.21
C ASN A 84 13.73 -1.31 -12.34
N SER A 85 14.76 -1.41 -11.48
CA SER A 85 15.70 -2.53 -11.47
C SER A 85 15.14 -3.84 -10.90
N TRP A 86 14.00 -3.82 -10.19
CA TRP A 86 13.41 -5.03 -9.59
C TRP A 86 12.54 -5.83 -10.57
N GLN A 87 12.06 -5.17 -11.63
CA GLN A 87 11.43 -5.82 -12.79
C GLN A 87 10.13 -6.58 -12.48
N GLU A 88 9.33 -6.11 -11.53
CA GLU A 88 8.00 -6.68 -11.26
C GLU A 88 7.00 -6.42 -12.41
N SER A 89 7.18 -5.34 -13.16
CA SER A 89 6.46 -5.05 -14.40
C SER A 89 7.38 -4.37 -15.42
N GLU A 90 7.51 -4.97 -16.60
CA GLU A 90 8.36 -4.45 -17.69
C GLU A 90 7.79 -3.18 -18.35
N GLU A 91 6.47 -2.98 -18.28
CA GLU A 91 5.78 -1.85 -18.92
C GLU A 91 5.55 -0.66 -17.97
N THR A 92 5.98 -0.77 -16.70
CA THR A 92 5.80 0.28 -15.70
C THR A 92 7.11 1.03 -15.47
N ASP A 93 7.09 2.34 -15.73
CA ASP A 93 8.20 3.24 -15.38
C ASP A 93 8.00 3.80 -13.97
N TYR A 94 8.53 3.09 -12.97
CA TYR A 94 8.38 3.48 -11.56
C TYR A 94 9.13 4.77 -11.24
N GLU A 95 10.28 5.04 -11.88
CA GLU A 95 11.03 6.29 -11.66
C GLU A 95 10.19 7.49 -12.08
N PHE A 96 9.50 7.41 -13.21
CA PHE A 96 8.54 8.43 -13.62
C PHE A 96 7.36 8.53 -12.64
N LEU A 97 6.76 7.40 -12.26
CA LEU A 97 5.59 7.38 -11.37
C LEU A 97 5.87 7.91 -9.95
N LEU A 98 7.14 7.89 -9.51
CA LEU A 98 7.57 8.48 -8.24
C LEU A 98 7.73 10.00 -8.31
N THR A 99 7.67 10.60 -9.49
CA THR A 99 7.66 12.08 -9.66
C THR A 99 6.26 12.64 -9.43
N LYS A 100 6.14 13.94 -9.13
CA LYS A 100 4.83 14.60 -8.97
C LYS A 100 4.00 14.54 -10.25
N GLU A 101 4.61 14.67 -11.41
CA GLU A 101 3.97 14.53 -12.71
C GLU A 101 3.45 13.11 -12.92
N GLY A 102 4.23 12.10 -12.57
CA GLY A 102 3.81 10.70 -12.63
C GLY A 102 2.67 10.39 -11.67
N LEU A 103 2.74 10.87 -10.42
CA LEU A 103 1.66 10.76 -9.44
C LEU A 103 0.36 11.38 -9.95
N GLN A 104 0.43 12.53 -10.64
CA GLN A 104 -0.74 13.17 -11.23
C GLN A 104 -1.45 12.25 -12.25
N THR A 105 -0.72 11.44 -13.01
CA THR A 105 -1.33 10.50 -13.97
C THR A 105 -2.09 9.35 -13.29
N LEU A 106 -1.74 9.01 -12.05
CA LEU A 106 -2.39 7.96 -11.27
C LEU A 106 -3.73 8.39 -10.68
N THR A 107 -3.97 9.68 -10.46
CA THR A 107 -5.16 10.20 -9.76
C THR A 107 -6.49 9.82 -10.42
N GLU A 108 -6.49 9.56 -11.72
CA GLU A 108 -7.68 9.14 -12.47
C GLU A 108 -8.05 7.66 -12.23
N HIS A 109 -7.11 6.86 -11.74
CA HIS A 109 -7.24 5.41 -11.71
C HIS A 109 -7.23 4.82 -10.31
N VAL A 110 -6.47 5.41 -9.37
CA VAL A 110 -6.24 4.84 -8.03
C VAL A 110 -6.65 5.82 -6.92
N GLN A 111 -6.84 5.28 -5.72
CA GLN A 111 -7.09 6.04 -4.49
C GLN A 111 -5.81 6.29 -3.70
N GLY A 112 -4.73 5.62 -4.06
CA GLY A 112 -3.45 5.77 -3.39
C GLY A 112 -2.34 4.98 -4.05
N ILE A 113 -1.17 5.10 -3.46
CA ILE A 113 0.04 4.38 -3.84
C ILE A 113 0.56 3.58 -2.66
N ALA A 114 1.27 2.51 -2.94
CA ALA A 114 2.07 1.84 -1.94
C ALA A 114 3.53 1.77 -2.42
N VAL A 115 4.46 2.23 -1.59
CA VAL A 115 5.84 2.49 -1.99
C VAL A 115 6.82 1.78 -1.06
N TRP A 116 7.97 1.41 -1.60
CA TRP A 116 9.06 0.91 -0.77
C TRP A 116 9.50 1.96 0.26
N THR A 117 9.80 1.52 1.48
CA THR A 117 10.22 2.40 2.58
C THR A 117 11.36 3.34 2.22
N GLY A 118 12.30 2.90 1.36
CA GLY A 118 13.43 3.70 0.92
C GLY A 118 13.06 4.88 0.00
N HIS A 119 11.86 4.88 -0.59
CA HIS A 119 11.36 6.05 -1.35
C HIS A 119 10.81 7.15 -0.45
N VAL A 120 10.56 6.86 0.82
CA VAL A 120 10.06 7.82 1.81
C VAL A 120 11.17 8.25 2.75
N LEU A 121 11.91 7.29 3.33
CA LEU A 121 13.01 7.53 4.26
C LEU A 121 14.35 7.23 3.57
N GLU A 122 15.04 8.27 3.12
CA GLU A 122 16.29 8.16 2.36
C GLU A 122 17.53 7.97 3.27
N GLY A 123 17.41 8.30 4.55
CA GLY A 123 18.51 8.22 5.50
C GLY A 123 18.36 9.18 6.69
N ARG A 124 19.49 9.70 7.18
CA ARG A 124 19.53 10.74 8.20
C ARG A 124 20.50 11.84 7.86
N TYR A 125 20.15 13.05 8.24
CA TYR A 125 21.08 14.18 8.24
C TYR A 125 22.15 14.02 9.33
N LEU A 126 23.23 14.78 9.23
CA LEU A 126 24.29 14.83 10.27
C LEU A 126 23.75 15.24 11.65
N SER A 127 22.63 15.94 11.69
CA SER A 127 21.91 16.29 12.91
C SER A 127 21.23 15.10 13.61
N GLY A 128 21.14 13.95 12.92
CA GLY A 128 20.39 12.77 13.37
C GLY A 128 18.90 12.77 12.99
N MET A 129 18.39 13.85 12.40
CA MET A 129 16.99 13.90 11.93
C MET A 129 16.77 13.01 10.70
N PRO A 130 15.59 12.37 10.53
CA PRO A 130 15.26 11.63 9.32
C PRO A 130 15.35 12.51 8.08
N GLN A 131 15.89 11.94 7.01
CA GLN A 131 15.88 12.55 5.68
C GLN A 131 14.72 11.96 4.90
N LEU A 132 13.62 12.71 4.83
CA LEU A 132 12.42 12.32 4.13
C LEU A 132 12.40 12.91 2.70
N SER A 133 11.91 12.14 1.75
CA SER A 133 11.60 12.64 0.40
C SER A 133 10.34 13.51 0.40
N SER A 134 10.06 14.18 -0.72
CA SER A 134 8.81 14.93 -0.89
C SER A 134 7.61 14.04 -1.28
N LEU A 135 7.82 12.76 -1.53
CA LEU A 135 6.87 11.86 -2.17
C LEU A 135 5.49 11.82 -1.46
N VAL A 136 5.49 11.67 -0.13
CA VAL A 136 4.24 11.61 0.64
C VAL A 136 3.48 12.93 0.53
N LYS A 137 4.17 14.05 0.72
CA LYS A 137 3.58 15.39 0.56
C LYS A 137 3.01 15.60 -0.84
N ASP A 138 3.77 15.27 -1.89
CA ASP A 138 3.34 15.43 -3.28
C ASP A 138 2.12 14.57 -3.59
N ALA A 139 2.06 13.33 -3.09
CA ALA A 139 0.91 12.44 -3.22
C ALA A 139 -0.33 13.00 -2.49
N HIS A 140 -0.18 13.48 -1.25
CA HIS A 140 -1.28 14.06 -0.48
C HIS A 140 -1.81 15.34 -1.12
N GLU A 141 -0.96 16.21 -1.69
CA GLU A 141 -1.39 17.39 -2.45
C GLU A 141 -2.27 17.02 -3.66
N LEU A 142 -2.11 15.81 -4.19
CA LEU A 142 -2.91 15.25 -5.29
C LEU A 142 -4.11 14.43 -4.80
N GLY A 143 -4.31 14.31 -3.49
CA GLY A 143 -5.40 13.53 -2.89
C GLY A 143 -5.18 12.02 -2.89
N LEU A 144 -3.96 11.56 -3.16
CA LEU A 144 -3.59 10.14 -3.09
C LEU A 144 -3.19 9.77 -1.67
N LYS A 145 -3.67 8.63 -1.19
CA LYS A 145 -3.17 7.99 0.03
C LYS A 145 -1.83 7.34 -0.20
N VAL A 146 -1.01 7.30 0.85
CA VAL A 146 0.33 6.69 0.79
C VAL A 146 0.47 5.58 1.83
N TYR A 147 0.79 4.41 1.33
CA TYR A 147 1.16 3.25 2.15
C TYR A 147 2.62 2.92 1.90
N THR A 148 3.31 2.33 2.91
CA THR A 148 4.70 1.92 2.72
C THR A 148 4.90 0.45 3.06
N TYR A 149 5.77 -0.22 2.29
CA TYR A 149 6.12 -1.62 2.45
C TYR A 149 7.64 -1.81 2.46
N THR A 150 8.14 -2.80 3.10
CA THR A 150 7.58 -3.55 4.20
C THR A 150 8.38 -3.19 5.45
N LEU A 151 7.71 -2.75 6.50
CA LEU A 151 8.36 -2.46 7.77
C LEU A 151 8.60 -3.78 8.52
N GLN A 152 9.86 -4.13 8.71
CA GLN A 152 10.29 -5.38 9.33
C GLN A 152 11.09 -5.10 10.61
N ALA A 153 10.67 -5.68 11.72
CA ALA A 153 11.33 -5.48 13.01
C ALA A 153 12.68 -6.20 13.13
N ASP A 154 12.90 -7.21 12.29
CA ASP A 154 14.11 -8.03 12.22
C ASP A 154 15.06 -7.63 11.07
N ALA A 155 14.67 -6.65 10.25
CA ALA A 155 15.46 -6.13 9.13
C ALA A 155 15.39 -4.60 9.05
N LEU A 156 15.79 -3.94 10.12
CA LEU A 156 15.80 -2.47 10.19
C LEU A 156 16.90 -1.88 9.30
N PRO A 157 16.64 -0.74 8.63
CA PRO A 157 17.68 0.04 8.00
C PRO A 157 18.76 0.45 9.00
N MET A 158 20.03 0.51 8.60
CA MET A 158 21.17 0.82 9.48
C MET A 158 21.05 2.17 10.22
N TYR A 159 20.26 3.07 9.69
CA TYR A 159 20.02 4.41 10.25
C TYR A 159 18.77 4.50 11.13
N VAL A 160 18.12 3.36 11.45
CA VAL A 160 16.99 3.25 12.37
C VAL A 160 17.36 2.35 13.54
N GLN A 161 17.10 2.78 14.77
CA GLN A 161 17.57 2.11 15.98
C GLN A 161 16.57 1.05 16.51
N SER A 162 15.27 1.23 16.23
CA SER A 162 14.23 0.31 16.66
C SER A 162 13.03 0.32 15.72
N PHE A 163 12.20 -0.72 15.81
CA PHE A 163 10.96 -0.79 15.04
C PHE A 163 9.97 0.30 15.45
N GLU A 164 9.93 0.64 16.73
CA GLU A 164 9.08 1.70 17.27
C GLU A 164 9.53 3.08 16.75
N GLU A 165 10.82 3.31 16.61
CA GLU A 165 11.35 4.51 15.95
C GLU A 165 10.96 4.55 14.46
N MET A 166 11.05 3.42 13.76
CA MET A 166 10.61 3.32 12.39
C MET A 166 9.13 3.65 12.24
N LEU A 167 8.28 3.09 13.10
CA LEU A 167 6.85 3.42 13.15
C LEU A 167 6.61 4.92 13.41
N HIS A 168 7.39 5.51 14.31
CA HIS A 168 7.31 6.95 14.59
C HIS A 168 7.62 7.79 13.36
N ILE A 169 8.73 7.50 12.70
CA ILE A 169 9.15 8.23 11.49
C ILE A 169 8.07 8.15 10.41
N PHE A 170 7.55 6.96 10.12
CA PHE A 170 6.59 6.81 9.03
C PHE A 170 5.22 7.41 9.35
N TYR A 171 4.68 7.20 10.55
CA TYR A 171 3.34 7.70 10.90
C TYR A 171 3.30 9.18 11.28
N TYR A 172 4.37 9.74 11.90
CA TYR A 172 4.34 11.09 12.45
C TYR A 172 5.21 12.10 11.73
N GLU A 173 6.35 11.67 11.20
CA GLU A 173 7.26 12.59 10.52
C GLU A 173 7.01 12.59 9.01
N ALA A 174 6.76 11.43 8.42
CA ALA A 174 6.44 11.28 7.00
C ALA A 174 4.93 11.37 6.71
N ASP A 175 4.06 11.17 7.72
CA ASP A 175 2.59 11.26 7.63
C ASP A 175 1.98 10.26 6.63
N VAL A 176 2.48 9.00 6.61
CA VAL A 176 1.88 7.97 5.75
C VAL A 176 0.53 7.50 6.28
N ASP A 177 -0.40 7.14 5.38
CA ASP A 177 -1.74 6.66 5.73
C ASP A 177 -1.75 5.23 6.29
N GLY A 178 -0.73 4.43 5.98
CA GLY A 178 -0.61 3.08 6.50
C GLY A 178 0.70 2.42 6.15
N ILE A 179 0.90 1.25 6.72
CA ILE A 179 2.11 0.46 6.53
C ILE A 179 1.77 -1.01 6.26
N PHE A 180 2.64 -1.67 5.51
CA PHE A 180 2.71 -3.13 5.45
C PHE A 180 3.78 -3.61 6.43
N THR A 181 3.45 -4.60 7.23
CA THR A 181 4.40 -5.16 8.19
C THR A 181 4.12 -6.62 8.50
N ASP A 182 5.17 -7.40 8.68
CA ASP A 182 5.11 -8.77 9.18
C ASP A 182 4.94 -8.83 10.71
N PHE A 183 4.95 -7.67 11.39
CA PHE A 183 4.86 -7.51 12.85
C PHE A 183 3.64 -6.68 13.28
N PRO A 184 2.40 -7.09 12.89
CA PRO A 184 1.20 -6.29 13.13
C PRO A 184 0.85 -6.13 14.61
N ASP A 185 1.24 -7.07 15.46
CA ASP A 185 1.08 -7.02 16.91
C ASP A 185 1.89 -5.87 17.54
N ARG A 186 3.16 -5.71 17.12
CA ARG A 186 4.03 -4.62 17.57
C ARG A 186 3.54 -3.27 17.06
N ALA A 187 3.18 -3.18 15.77
CA ALA A 187 2.63 -1.97 15.18
C ALA A 187 1.34 -1.53 15.91
N ASN A 188 0.40 -2.45 16.13
CA ASN A 188 -0.84 -2.15 16.88
C ASN A 188 -0.56 -1.72 18.33
N THR A 189 0.39 -2.36 19.00
CA THR A 189 0.77 -1.99 20.37
C THR A 189 1.31 -0.57 20.40
N TYR A 190 2.19 -0.22 19.47
CA TYR A 190 2.74 1.14 19.36
C TYR A 190 1.64 2.17 19.12
N LEU A 191 0.75 1.97 18.14
CA LEU A 191 -0.34 2.90 17.83
C LEU A 191 -1.28 3.13 19.02
N ARG A 192 -1.64 2.06 19.76
CA ARG A 192 -2.46 2.19 20.97
C ARG A 192 -1.79 3.01 22.08
N THR A 193 -0.47 2.88 22.27
CA THR A 193 0.24 3.68 23.27
C THR A 193 0.21 5.17 22.97
N LEU A 194 0.04 5.54 21.72
CA LEU A 194 -0.05 6.92 21.27
C LEU A 194 -1.46 7.49 21.42
N GLU A 195 -2.50 6.72 21.16
CA GLU A 195 -3.88 7.10 21.43
C GLU A 195 -4.07 7.41 22.91
N TYR A 196 -3.48 6.62 23.83
CA TYR A 196 -3.51 6.87 25.28
C TYR A 196 -2.73 8.14 25.70
N ARG A 197 -1.71 8.57 24.95
CA ARG A 197 -0.95 9.80 25.26
C ARG A 197 -1.64 11.08 24.77
N GLN A 198 -2.62 10.98 23.89
CA GLN A 198 -3.40 12.12 23.38
C GLN A 198 -4.71 12.34 24.17
N LEU A 199 -5.05 11.47 25.11
CA LEU A 199 -6.17 11.68 26.02
C LEU A 199 -5.73 12.69 27.12
N PRO A 200 -6.51 13.77 27.38
CA PRO A 200 -6.20 14.79 28.36
C PRO A 200 -6.21 14.27 29.81
#